data_965b3ba6fc25a252b163f68159589232
#
_entry.id   965b3ba6fc25a252b163f68159589232
#
_cell.length_a   1.000
_cell.length_b   1.000
_cell.length_c   1.000
_cell.angle_alpha   90.00
_cell.angle_beta   90.00
_cell.angle_gamma   90.00
#
_symmetry.space_group_name_H-M   'P 1'
#
loop_
_entity.id
_entity.type
_entity.pdbx_description
1 polymer ?
#
loop_
_entity_poly.entity_id
_entity_poly.type
_entity_poly.pdbx_seq_one_letter_code
_entity_poly.pdbx_strand_id
1 'polypeptide(L)' 'MDNLKTGAFIKSCRKEKKMTQKELADRLHVTDRAVSKWERGTS' A
#
# COMPACT_ATOMS: atom_id res chain seq x y z
N MET A 1 -13.03 7.16 6.28
CA MET A 1 -11.68 7.28 5.69
C MET A 1 -11.78 7.15 4.18
N ASP A 2 -11.10 8.01 3.46
CA ASP A 2 -11.10 8.00 2.00
C ASP A 2 -10.07 6.99 1.50
N ASN A 3 -10.54 5.91 0.88
CA ASN A 3 -9.65 4.84 0.39
C ASN A 3 -8.68 5.32 -0.67
N LEU A 4 -9.08 6.28 -1.50
CA LEU A 4 -8.19 6.82 -2.54
C LEU A 4 -7.05 7.60 -1.92
N LYS A 5 -7.32 8.43 -0.93
CA LYS A 5 -6.29 9.19 -0.23
C LYS A 5 -5.37 8.28 0.55
N THR A 6 -5.93 7.28 1.22
CA THR A 6 -5.14 6.31 1.97
C THR A 6 -4.24 5.51 1.05
N GLY A 7 -4.78 5.05 -0.09
CA GLY A 7 -4.00 4.31 -1.07
C GLY A 7 -2.87 5.13 -1.65
N ALA A 8 -3.12 6.39 -1.99
CA ALA A 8 -2.10 7.28 -2.53
C ALA A 8 -1.00 7.52 -1.49
N PHE A 9 -1.37 7.70 -0.24
CA PHE A 9 -0.41 7.90 0.85
C PHE A 9 0.49 6.68 1.03
N ILE A 10 -0.11 5.49 1.05
CA ILE A 10 0.62 4.23 1.20
C ILE A 10 1.61 4.05 0.05
N LYS A 11 1.16 4.30 -1.17
CA LYS A 11 2.00 4.18 -2.36
C LYS A 11 3.16 5.17 -2.31
N SER A 12 2.89 6.40 -1.92
CA SER A 12 3.90 7.43 -1.80
C SER A 12 4.96 7.05 -0.77
N CYS A 13 4.54 6.60 0.40
CA CYS A 13 5.46 6.16 1.45
C CYS A 13 6.32 4.99 0.98
N ARG A 14 5.69 4.03 0.29
CA ARG A 14 6.40 2.86 -0.22
C ARG A 14 7.48 3.27 -1.22
N LYS A 15 7.13 4.13 -2.17
CA LYS A 15 8.08 4.58 -3.19
C LYS A 15 9.21 5.40 -2.60
N GLU A 16 8.88 6.23 -1.62
CA GLU A 16 9.89 7.05 -0.94
C GLU A 16 10.95 6.17 -0.27
N LYS A 17 10.56 5.03 0.25
CA LYS A 17 11.47 4.08 0.88
C LYS A 17 12.00 3.05 -0.11
N LYS A 18 11.64 3.16 -1.39
CA LYS A 18 12.06 2.24 -2.45
C LYS A 18 11.71 0.80 -2.15
N MET A 19 10.52 0.60 -1.59
CA MET A 19 10.02 -0.74 -1.28
C MET A 19 9.05 -1.23 -2.35
N THR A 20 9.03 -2.55 -2.55
CA THR A 20 8.00 -3.18 -3.37
C THR A 20 6.73 -3.34 -2.54
N GLN A 21 5.61 -3.63 -3.21
CA GLN A 21 4.36 -3.92 -2.51
C GLN A 21 4.52 -5.09 -1.56
N LYS A 22 5.26 -6.10 -1.99
CA LYS A 22 5.49 -7.28 -1.17
C LYS A 22 6.29 -6.94 0.09
N GLU A 23 7.31 -6.11 -0.06
CA GLU A 23 8.13 -5.69 1.08
C GLU A 23 7.30 -4.93 2.11
N LEU A 24 6.45 -4.02 1.63
CA LEU A 24 5.55 -3.29 2.52
C LEU A 24 4.57 -4.22 3.20
N ALA A 25 4.01 -5.16 2.44
CA ALA A 25 3.07 -6.14 2.98
C ALA A 25 3.70 -6.96 4.10
N ASP A 26 4.95 -7.39 3.90
CA ASP A 26 5.67 -8.15 4.92
C ASP A 26 5.84 -7.33 6.20
N ARG A 27 6.12 -6.05 6.07
CA ARG A 27 6.30 -5.18 7.25
C ARG A 27 4.99 -4.97 8.01
N LEU A 28 3.88 -4.94 7.29
CA LEU A 28 2.57 -4.73 7.89
C LEU A 28 1.88 -6.03 8.29
N HIS A 29 2.52 -7.17 8.03
CA HIS A 29 1.93 -8.49 8.31
C HIS A 29 0.62 -8.70 7.56
N VAL A 30 0.58 -8.24 6.32
CA VAL A 30 -0.57 -8.43 5.42
C VAL A 30 -0.08 -9.03 4.11
N THR A 31 -0.98 -9.31 3.20
CA THR A 31 -0.61 -9.85 1.89
C THR A 31 -0.30 -8.70 0.92
N ASP A 32 0.51 -9.00 -0.10
CA ASP A 32 0.81 -8.03 -1.15
C ASP A 32 -0.45 -7.66 -1.93
N ARG A 33 -1.42 -8.57 -2.02
CA ARG A 33 -2.71 -8.28 -2.64
C ARG A 33 -3.47 -7.21 -1.87
N ALA A 34 -3.39 -7.25 -0.55
CA ALA A 34 -4.02 -6.22 0.27
C ALA A 34 -3.41 -4.84 -0.02
N VAL A 35 -2.09 -4.77 -0.08
CA VAL A 35 -1.41 -3.52 -0.39
C VAL A 35 -1.80 -3.03 -1.79
N SER A 36 -1.81 -3.91 -2.76
CA SER A 36 -2.19 -3.56 -4.13
C SER A 36 -3.62 -3.01 -4.18
N LYS A 37 -4.51 -3.64 -3.46
CA LYS A 37 -5.91 -3.22 -3.39
C LYS A 37 -6.04 -1.83 -2.77
N TRP A 38 -5.31 -1.57 -1.70
CA TRP A 38 -5.32 -0.27 -1.05
C TRP A 38 -4.80 0.81 -1.98
N GLU A 39 -3.71 0.54 -2.70
CA GLU A 39 -3.11 1.52 -3.59
C GLU A 39 -4.01 1.86 -4.78
N ARG A 40 -4.86 0.93 -5.17
CA ARG A 40 -5.83 1.18 -6.24
C ARG A 40 -7.09 1.89 -5.74
N GLY A 41 -7.25 2.03 -4.44
CA GLY A 41 -8.42 2.67 -3.87
C GLY A 41 -9.68 1.83 -3.89
N THR A 42 -9.56 0.52 -4.07
CA THR A 42 -10.72 -0.39 -4.01
C THR A 42 -10.87 -0.93 -2.60
N SER A 43 -12.09 -1.03 -2.19
CA SER A 43 -12.40 -1.55 -0.86
C SER A 43 -12.63 -3.05 -0.89
#